data_3c762949e12acbe7bb1a2424985bb229
#
_entry.id   3c762949e12acbe7bb1a2424985bb229
#
_cell.length_a   1.000
_cell.length_b   1.000
_cell.length_c   1.000
_cell.angle_alpha   90.00
_cell.angle_beta   90.00
_cell.angle_gamma   90.00
#
_symmetry.space_group_name_H-M   'P 1'
#
loop_
_entity.id
_entity.type
_entity.pdbx_description
1 polymer ?
#
loop_
_entity_poly.entity_id
_entity_poly.type
_entity_poly.pdbx_seq_one_letter_code
_entity_poly.pdbx_strand_id
1 'polypeptide(L)'
;TYFELLAAKGEGLGASLVEHSLKEKGEGLIGIVFGTNDINKSRKKLIDKGFLVGDISSGEGTNFKDRSIRKWKNLFLPPELTRGLFSFLIQHTHGSLQTPNVYSSSGVNKLDHLVINTSDADGFIKIYKDVFDIRLALDRYVKEWKSRILFFRFNKTTIEVIEKKNDETSDDSLWGLCWEVKDIGKTHKRLLKEGVKVSEIKNGIKANTLV
;
A
#
# COMPACT_ATOMS: atom_id res chain seq x y z
N THR A 1 7.07 7.49 0.56
CA THR A 1 6.47 6.18 0.23
C THR A 1 7.58 5.26 -0.26
N TYR A 2 7.58 4.02 0.15
CA TYR A 2 8.49 2.96 -0.28
C TYR A 2 7.72 1.64 -0.39
N PHE A 3 8.30 0.71 -1.08
CA PHE A 3 7.82 -0.66 -1.25
C PHE A 3 8.70 -1.60 -0.43
N GLU A 4 8.10 -2.56 0.25
CA GLU A 4 8.82 -3.52 1.10
C GLU A 4 8.49 -4.94 0.67
N LEU A 5 9.53 -5.75 0.50
CA LEU A 5 9.41 -7.18 0.27
C LEU A 5 9.56 -7.89 1.60
N LEU A 6 8.59 -8.74 1.93
CA LEU A 6 8.58 -9.51 3.16
C LEU A 6 8.82 -11.00 2.85
N ALA A 7 9.63 -11.63 3.67
CA ALA A 7 9.81 -13.08 3.67
C ALA A 7 9.78 -13.58 5.12
N ALA A 8 9.16 -14.73 5.34
CA ALA A 8 9.17 -15.36 6.65
C ALA A 8 10.56 -15.91 6.95
N LYS A 9 11.10 -15.60 8.14
CA LYS A 9 12.37 -16.15 8.62
C LYS A 9 12.36 -16.25 10.14
N GLY A 10 12.70 -17.42 10.64
CA GLY A 10 12.75 -17.70 12.09
C GLY A 10 11.36 -17.78 12.72
N GLU A 11 11.28 -17.52 14.02
CA GLU A 11 10.06 -17.57 14.81
C GLU A 11 9.58 -16.17 15.21
N GLY A 12 8.30 -16.06 15.56
CA GLY A 12 7.68 -14.84 16.07
C GLY A 12 6.52 -14.32 15.23
N LEU A 13 5.81 -13.32 15.75
CA LEU A 13 4.58 -12.80 15.16
C LEU A 13 4.73 -12.37 13.69
N GLY A 14 5.82 -11.69 13.36
CA GLY A 14 6.06 -11.21 11.99
C GLY A 14 6.24 -12.37 11.00
N ALA A 15 7.02 -13.39 11.36
CA ALA A 15 7.20 -14.57 10.52
C ALA A 15 5.86 -15.32 10.34
N SER A 16 5.14 -15.57 11.43
CA SER A 16 3.84 -16.25 11.41
C SER A 16 2.80 -15.54 10.55
N LEU A 17 2.76 -14.21 10.58
CA LEU A 17 1.84 -13.41 9.75
C LEU A 17 2.18 -13.52 8.26
N VAL A 18 3.47 -13.49 7.91
CA VAL A 18 3.90 -13.67 6.51
C VAL A 18 3.61 -15.09 6.02
N GLU A 19 3.92 -16.11 6.81
CA GLU A 19 3.61 -17.52 6.50
C GLU A 19 2.11 -17.75 6.31
N HIS A 20 1.30 -17.20 7.21
CA HIS A 20 -0.17 -17.29 7.08
C HIS A 20 -0.64 -16.63 5.77
N SER A 21 -0.15 -15.43 5.45
CA SER A 21 -0.52 -14.72 4.22
C SER A 21 -0.11 -15.50 2.98
N LEU A 22 1.10 -16.09 2.96
CA LEU A 22 1.59 -16.92 1.86
C LEU A 22 0.72 -18.18 1.67
N LYS A 23 0.33 -18.81 2.77
CA LYS A 23 -0.51 -20.01 2.75
C LYS A 23 -1.92 -19.72 2.22
N GLU A 24 -2.54 -18.64 2.68
CA GLU A 24 -3.93 -18.32 2.34
C GLU A 24 -4.09 -17.60 0.98
N LYS A 25 -3.14 -16.73 0.63
CA LYS A 25 -3.26 -15.82 -0.54
C LYS A 25 -2.16 -16.03 -1.58
N GLY A 26 -1.12 -16.80 -1.28
CA GLY A 26 0.07 -16.93 -2.13
C GLY A 26 0.96 -15.68 -2.13
N GLU A 27 1.89 -15.61 -3.08
CA GLU A 27 2.73 -14.44 -3.29
C GLU A 27 1.94 -13.29 -3.92
N GLY A 28 2.22 -12.06 -3.50
CA GLY A 28 1.57 -10.86 -4.05
C GLY A 28 1.53 -9.68 -3.09
N LEU A 29 0.66 -8.74 -3.40
CA LEU A 29 0.41 -7.58 -2.55
C LEU A 29 -0.48 -7.98 -1.38
N ILE A 30 0.01 -7.81 -0.16
CA ILE A 30 -0.71 -8.27 1.04
C ILE A 30 -1.22 -7.14 1.93
N GLY A 31 -0.62 -5.95 1.87
CA GLY A 31 -1.01 -4.92 2.83
C GLY A 31 -0.54 -3.51 2.55
N ILE A 32 -1.00 -2.62 3.40
CA ILE A 32 -0.66 -1.20 3.41
C ILE A 32 -0.19 -0.82 4.80
N VAL A 33 0.97 -0.16 4.87
CA VAL A 33 1.52 0.37 6.12
C VAL A 33 1.43 1.88 6.11
N PHE A 34 0.82 2.45 7.16
CA PHE A 34 0.65 3.89 7.30
C PHE A 34 1.71 4.47 8.23
N GLY A 35 2.52 5.41 7.71
CA GLY A 35 3.48 6.14 8.52
C GLY A 35 2.81 7.17 9.43
N THR A 36 3.27 7.26 10.68
CA THR A 36 2.87 8.30 11.63
C THR A 36 4.09 8.93 12.30
N ASN A 37 3.98 10.21 12.67
CA ASN A 37 5.02 10.90 13.43
C ASN A 37 4.90 10.67 14.94
N ASP A 38 3.72 10.24 15.41
CA ASP A 38 3.46 9.95 16.82
C ASP A 38 2.47 8.78 16.95
N ILE A 39 3.01 7.60 17.19
CA ILE A 39 2.21 6.38 17.27
C ILE A 39 1.36 6.32 18.54
N ASN A 40 1.81 6.96 19.65
CA ASN A 40 1.03 7.02 20.88
C ASN A 40 -0.23 7.89 20.70
N LYS A 41 -0.08 9.04 20.04
CA LYS A 41 -1.20 9.92 19.69
C LYS A 41 -2.16 9.23 18.72
N SER A 42 -1.63 8.49 17.74
CA SER A 42 -2.43 7.72 16.80
C SER A 42 -3.22 6.62 17.51
N ARG A 43 -2.58 5.87 18.41
CA ARG A 43 -3.24 4.85 19.25
C ARG A 43 -4.37 5.46 20.08
N LYS A 44 -4.07 6.56 20.78
CA LYS A 44 -5.08 7.27 21.58
C LYS A 44 -6.28 7.69 20.74
N LYS A 45 -6.05 8.27 19.55
CA LYS A 45 -7.13 8.67 18.62
C LYS A 45 -8.04 7.51 18.24
N LEU A 46 -7.49 6.32 18.02
CA LEU A 46 -8.27 5.12 17.68
C LEU A 46 -9.09 4.64 18.88
N ILE A 47 -8.51 4.63 20.08
CA ILE A 47 -9.21 4.29 21.34
C ILE A 47 -10.35 5.29 21.60
N ASP A 48 -10.10 6.59 21.47
CA ASP A 48 -11.10 7.64 21.65
C ASP A 48 -12.27 7.51 20.65
N LYS A 49 -12.03 6.88 19.50
CA LYS A 49 -13.06 6.52 18.49
C LYS A 49 -13.74 5.17 18.76
N GLY A 50 -13.41 4.50 19.85
CA GLY A 50 -14.04 3.25 20.29
C GLY A 50 -13.40 1.96 19.74
N PHE A 51 -12.24 2.02 19.08
CA PHE A 51 -11.56 0.83 18.57
C PHE A 51 -10.69 0.17 19.64
N LEU A 52 -10.75 -1.16 19.72
CA LEU A 52 -9.85 -1.96 20.55
C LEU A 52 -8.54 -2.16 19.80
N VAL A 53 -7.53 -1.38 20.14
CA VAL A 53 -6.18 -1.50 19.58
C VAL A 53 -5.22 -2.10 20.59
N GLY A 54 -4.35 -2.98 20.12
CA GLY A 54 -3.34 -3.65 20.93
C GLY A 54 -2.23 -2.72 21.42
N ASP A 55 -1.16 -3.32 21.93
CA ASP A 55 0.00 -2.59 22.39
C ASP A 55 0.96 -2.22 21.25
N ILE A 56 1.73 -1.17 21.47
CA ILE A 56 2.76 -0.73 20.56
C ILE A 56 3.96 -1.67 20.73
N SER A 57 4.39 -2.28 19.64
CA SER A 57 5.60 -3.09 19.58
C SER A 57 6.77 -2.31 18.98
N SER A 58 7.99 -2.76 19.26
CA SER A 58 9.21 -2.19 18.69
C SER A 58 9.86 -3.16 17.72
N GLY A 59 10.42 -2.63 16.65
CA GLY A 59 11.20 -3.38 15.69
C GLY A 59 12.56 -2.74 15.42
N GLU A 60 13.50 -3.56 14.99
CA GLU A 60 14.83 -3.14 14.59
C GLU A 60 15.25 -3.90 13.34
N GLY A 61 15.93 -3.22 12.43
CA GLY A 61 16.50 -3.83 11.24
C GLY A 61 17.90 -3.32 10.97
N THR A 62 18.77 -4.22 10.54
CA THR A 62 20.17 -3.90 10.19
C THR A 62 20.36 -4.01 8.68
N ASN A 63 20.89 -2.97 8.07
CA ASN A 63 21.27 -2.99 6.66
C ASN A 63 22.44 -3.96 6.47
N PHE A 64 22.27 -4.90 5.55
CA PHE A 64 23.28 -5.93 5.29
C PHE A 64 24.60 -5.33 4.76
N LYS A 65 24.54 -4.25 3.95
CA LYS A 65 25.73 -3.69 3.28
C LYS A 65 26.59 -2.84 4.21
N ASP A 66 25.99 -1.89 4.90
CA ASP A 66 26.70 -0.88 5.69
C ASP A 66 26.52 -1.03 7.20
N ARG A 67 25.76 -2.06 7.62
CA ARG A 67 25.47 -2.38 9.03
C ARG A 67 24.72 -1.26 9.77
N SER A 68 24.19 -0.28 9.05
CA SER A 68 23.36 0.77 9.66
C SER A 68 22.08 0.17 10.25
N ILE A 69 21.68 0.72 11.40
CA ILE A 69 20.52 0.24 12.15
C ILE A 69 19.36 1.20 11.94
N ARG A 70 18.18 0.64 11.72
CA ARG A 70 16.91 1.36 11.76
C ARG A 70 16.05 0.80 12.88
N LYS A 71 15.33 1.69 13.58
CA LYS A 71 14.37 1.30 14.61
C LYS A 71 13.04 1.95 14.34
N TRP A 72 11.99 1.23 14.71
CA TRP A 72 10.61 1.70 14.54
C TRP A 72 9.72 1.16 15.65
N LYS A 73 8.53 1.75 15.73
CA LYS A 73 7.42 1.25 16.53
C LYS A 73 6.28 0.88 15.60
N ASN A 74 5.56 -0.19 15.92
CA ASN A 74 4.40 -0.66 15.17
C ASN A 74 3.16 -0.67 16.07
N LEU A 75 2.02 -0.40 15.46
CA LEU A 75 0.70 -0.62 16.04
C LEU A 75 -0.14 -1.37 15.02
N PHE A 76 -0.38 -2.66 15.25
CA PHE A 76 -1.25 -3.45 14.39
C PHE A 76 -2.69 -2.98 14.53
N LEU A 77 -3.38 -2.87 13.40
CA LEU A 77 -4.76 -2.42 13.35
C LEU A 77 -5.70 -3.61 13.53
N PRO A 78 -6.81 -3.43 14.26
CA PRO A 78 -7.80 -4.49 14.44
C PRO A 78 -8.56 -4.78 13.12
N PRO A 79 -9.15 -5.97 12.97
CA PRO A 79 -9.82 -6.41 11.74
C PRO A 79 -10.83 -5.41 11.17
N GLU A 80 -11.56 -4.72 12.03
CA GLU A 80 -12.57 -3.73 11.65
C GLU A 80 -11.97 -2.55 10.88
N LEU A 81 -10.69 -2.26 11.08
CA LEU A 81 -9.97 -1.18 10.41
C LEU A 81 -9.16 -1.65 9.20
N THR A 82 -8.78 -2.93 9.15
CA THR A 82 -7.95 -3.48 8.07
C THR A 82 -8.77 -3.91 6.87
N ARG A 83 -10.03 -4.28 7.06
CA ARG A 83 -10.94 -4.75 6.00
C ARG A 83 -10.33 -5.90 5.17
N GLY A 84 -9.64 -6.85 5.83
CA GLY A 84 -8.98 -7.98 5.18
C GLY A 84 -7.57 -7.72 4.68
N LEU A 85 -7.08 -6.48 4.70
CA LEU A 85 -5.70 -6.16 4.32
C LEU A 85 -4.76 -6.30 5.52
N PHE A 86 -3.53 -6.73 5.27
CA PHE A 86 -2.47 -6.68 6.28
C PHE A 86 -2.07 -5.22 6.51
N SER A 87 -2.44 -4.64 7.66
CA SER A 87 -2.24 -3.21 7.90
C SER A 87 -1.83 -2.89 9.31
N PHE A 88 -0.90 -1.95 9.44
CA PHE A 88 -0.45 -1.41 10.73
C PHE A 88 0.05 0.03 10.58
N LEU A 89 0.16 0.72 11.70
CA LEU A 89 0.84 2.02 11.75
C LEU A 89 2.31 1.80 12.08
N ILE A 90 3.19 2.59 11.46
CA ILE A 90 4.63 2.58 11.72
C ILE A 90 5.14 3.98 12.03
N GLN A 91 5.96 4.08 13.09
CA GLN A 91 6.75 5.26 13.39
C GLN A 91 8.23 4.91 13.36
N HIS A 92 8.97 5.46 12.41
CA HIS A 92 10.44 5.34 12.40
C HIS A 92 11.02 6.22 13.50
N THR A 93 11.83 5.62 14.37
CA THR A 93 12.41 6.29 15.55
C THR A 93 13.91 6.51 15.43
N HIS A 94 14.60 5.74 14.60
CA HIS A 94 16.04 5.85 14.36
C HIS A 94 16.41 5.37 12.96
N GLY A 95 17.41 6.02 12.37
CA GLY A 95 17.89 5.74 11.01
C GLY A 95 16.94 6.19 9.92
N SER A 96 17.36 6.06 8.66
CA SER A 96 16.59 6.42 7.49
C SER A 96 16.72 5.36 6.39
N LEU A 97 15.73 5.29 5.52
CA LEU A 97 15.84 4.53 4.27
C LEU A 97 16.76 5.29 3.31
N GLN A 98 17.77 4.61 2.81
CA GLN A 98 18.64 5.19 1.78
C GLN A 98 17.88 5.28 0.46
N THR A 99 17.87 6.48 -0.12
CA THR A 99 17.34 6.67 -1.47
C THR A 99 18.48 6.49 -2.46
N PRO A 100 18.37 5.55 -3.42
CA PRO A 100 19.42 5.41 -4.44
C PRO A 100 19.54 6.68 -5.27
N ASN A 101 20.78 7.14 -5.49
CA ASN A 101 21.08 8.32 -6.30
C ASN A 101 21.06 8.05 -7.82
N VAL A 102 20.59 6.87 -8.25
CA VAL A 102 20.63 6.47 -9.66
C VAL A 102 19.25 6.72 -10.28
N TYR A 103 19.14 7.80 -11.03
CA TYR A 103 17.96 8.09 -11.83
C TYR A 103 18.22 7.70 -13.30
N SER A 104 17.62 6.61 -13.74
CA SER A 104 17.57 6.24 -15.15
C SER A 104 16.37 6.87 -15.83
N SER A 105 16.50 7.29 -17.10
CA SER A 105 15.35 7.79 -17.88
C SER A 105 14.30 6.72 -18.16
N SER A 106 14.65 5.44 -18.01
CA SER A 106 13.75 4.28 -18.15
C SER A 106 13.37 3.66 -16.80
N GLY A 107 13.79 4.26 -15.69
CA GLY A 107 13.51 3.77 -14.34
C GLY A 107 12.20 4.32 -13.78
N VAL A 108 11.76 3.69 -12.68
CA VAL A 108 10.63 4.16 -11.88
C VAL A 108 11.00 5.45 -11.16
N ASN A 109 10.12 6.44 -11.24
CA ASN A 109 10.27 7.74 -10.59
C ASN A 109 9.61 7.75 -9.20
N LYS A 110 8.36 7.28 -9.12
CA LYS A 110 7.61 7.15 -7.86
C LYS A 110 6.47 6.15 -7.99
N LEU A 111 5.93 5.73 -6.86
CA LEU A 111 4.61 5.11 -6.79
C LEU A 111 3.55 6.22 -6.95
N ASP A 112 2.78 6.18 -8.04
CA ASP A 112 1.72 7.16 -8.29
C ASP A 112 0.45 6.81 -7.51
N HIS A 113 -0.04 5.59 -7.69
CA HIS A 113 -1.18 5.09 -6.93
C HIS A 113 -1.09 3.58 -6.70
N LEU A 114 -1.82 3.14 -5.71
CA LEU A 114 -2.16 1.73 -5.49
C LEU A 114 -3.65 1.55 -5.69
N VAL A 115 -4.06 0.36 -6.11
CA VAL A 115 -5.45 0.04 -6.40
C VAL A 115 -5.97 -1.01 -5.44
N ILE A 116 -7.13 -0.73 -4.83
CA ILE A 116 -7.85 -1.65 -3.95
C ILE A 116 -9.21 -1.95 -4.57
N ASN A 117 -9.58 -3.22 -4.62
CA ASN A 117 -10.94 -3.64 -4.87
C ASN A 117 -11.69 -3.73 -3.54
N THR A 118 -12.94 -3.28 -3.53
CA THR A 118 -13.84 -3.39 -2.37
C THR A 118 -15.24 -3.79 -2.86
N SER A 119 -15.99 -4.49 -2.03
CA SER A 119 -17.43 -4.71 -2.23
C SER A 119 -18.29 -3.64 -1.54
N ASP A 120 -17.68 -2.79 -0.69
CA ASP A 120 -18.35 -1.81 0.15
C ASP A 120 -17.58 -0.49 0.18
N ALA A 121 -17.86 0.37 -0.81
CA ALA A 121 -17.23 1.68 -0.94
C ALA A 121 -17.59 2.64 0.21
N ASP A 122 -18.81 2.55 0.75
CA ASP A 122 -19.22 3.43 1.85
C ASP A 122 -18.51 3.07 3.16
N GLY A 123 -18.37 1.77 3.48
CA GLY A 123 -17.54 1.32 4.59
C GLY A 123 -16.08 1.69 4.42
N PHE A 124 -15.55 1.64 3.19
CA PHE A 124 -14.20 2.10 2.90
C PHE A 124 -14.05 3.60 3.19
N ILE A 125 -14.99 4.44 2.75
CA ILE A 125 -15.01 5.89 3.05
C ILE A 125 -15.01 6.12 4.56
N LYS A 126 -15.88 5.43 5.29
CA LYS A 126 -15.99 5.55 6.75
C LYS A 126 -14.64 5.31 7.45
N ILE A 127 -13.90 4.30 7.06
CA ILE A 127 -12.60 4.00 7.68
C ILE A 127 -11.53 4.99 7.23
N TYR A 128 -11.35 5.15 5.93
CA TYR A 128 -10.22 5.93 5.42
C TYR A 128 -10.40 7.43 5.60
N LYS A 129 -11.60 7.96 5.40
CA LYS A 129 -11.89 9.38 5.60
C LYS A 129 -12.15 9.73 7.07
N ASP A 130 -13.10 9.03 7.73
CA ASP A 130 -13.61 9.48 9.02
C ASP A 130 -12.76 8.97 10.20
N VAL A 131 -12.11 7.78 10.07
CA VAL A 131 -11.24 7.24 11.12
C VAL A 131 -9.79 7.67 10.91
N PHE A 132 -9.23 7.43 9.72
CA PHE A 132 -7.83 7.74 9.42
C PHE A 132 -7.59 9.18 8.99
N ASP A 133 -8.65 9.96 8.71
CA ASP A 133 -8.57 11.37 8.32
C ASP A 133 -7.84 11.57 6.97
N ILE A 134 -7.99 10.60 6.07
CA ILE A 134 -7.41 10.65 4.73
C ILE A 134 -8.38 11.34 3.78
N ARG A 135 -7.91 12.36 3.08
CA ARG A 135 -8.74 13.17 2.19
C ARG A 135 -9.31 12.35 1.03
N LEU A 136 -10.64 12.21 0.97
CA LEU A 136 -11.36 11.75 -0.22
C LEU A 136 -11.34 12.86 -1.28
N ALA A 137 -10.65 12.62 -2.38
CA ALA A 137 -10.45 13.59 -3.46
C ALA A 137 -11.43 13.40 -4.63
N LEU A 138 -11.92 12.17 -4.81
CA LEU A 138 -12.92 11.83 -5.82
C LEU A 138 -13.81 10.71 -5.30
N ASP A 139 -15.10 10.84 -5.59
CA ASP A 139 -16.12 9.80 -5.47
C ASP A 139 -16.99 9.89 -6.72
N ARG A 140 -16.90 8.89 -7.58
CA ARG A 140 -17.56 8.93 -8.89
C ARG A 140 -17.98 7.56 -9.36
N TYR A 141 -19.21 7.46 -9.90
CA TYR A 141 -19.65 6.28 -10.64
C TYR A 141 -19.23 6.39 -12.12
N VAL A 142 -18.52 5.38 -12.61
CA VAL A 142 -18.08 5.27 -14.01
C VAL A 142 -19.00 4.31 -14.73
N LYS A 143 -19.83 4.83 -15.62
CA LYS A 143 -20.88 4.06 -16.31
C LYS A 143 -20.30 2.96 -17.20
N GLU A 144 -19.21 3.24 -17.88
CA GLU A 144 -18.52 2.32 -18.80
C GLU A 144 -17.98 1.08 -18.08
N TRP A 145 -17.57 1.24 -16.83
CA TRP A 145 -17.05 0.16 -15.98
C TRP A 145 -18.10 -0.41 -15.02
N LYS A 146 -19.28 0.22 -14.97
CA LYS A 146 -20.33 -0.10 -14.00
C LYS A 146 -19.82 -0.16 -12.56
N SER A 147 -18.86 0.69 -12.23
CA SER A 147 -18.16 0.69 -10.95
C SER A 147 -18.08 2.08 -10.37
N ARG A 148 -18.19 2.18 -9.04
CA ARG A 148 -17.89 3.39 -8.29
C ARG A 148 -16.40 3.41 -8.00
N ILE A 149 -15.76 4.57 -8.21
CA ILE A 149 -14.34 4.76 -8.02
C ILE A 149 -14.15 5.86 -6.99
N LEU A 150 -13.28 5.59 -6.02
CA LEU A 150 -12.88 6.55 -5.01
C LEU A 150 -11.38 6.85 -5.15
N PHE A 151 -10.99 8.10 -4.97
CA PHE A 151 -9.58 8.48 -4.86
C PHE A 151 -9.33 9.13 -3.51
N PHE A 152 -8.41 8.53 -2.75
CA PHE A 152 -7.92 9.10 -1.50
C PHE A 152 -6.51 9.63 -1.70
N ARG A 153 -6.27 10.86 -1.26
CA ARG A 153 -4.94 11.48 -1.32
C ARG A 153 -4.20 11.27 -0.01
N PHE A 154 -3.12 10.52 -0.08
CA PHE A 154 -2.26 10.22 1.05
C PHE A 154 -0.83 10.66 0.73
N ASN A 155 -0.43 11.84 1.22
CA ASN A 155 0.83 12.50 0.88
C ASN A 155 0.98 12.69 -0.65
N LYS A 156 2.02 12.06 -1.24
CA LYS A 156 2.32 12.13 -2.69
C LYS A 156 1.79 10.93 -3.47
N THR A 157 1.00 10.07 -2.84
CA THR A 157 0.45 8.84 -3.43
C THR A 157 -1.07 8.89 -3.39
N THR A 158 -1.74 8.26 -4.34
CA THR A 158 -3.18 8.09 -4.35
C THR A 158 -3.52 6.65 -3.99
N ILE A 159 -4.56 6.46 -3.19
CA ILE A 159 -5.24 5.18 -3.05
C ILE A 159 -6.45 5.25 -3.97
N GLU A 160 -6.45 4.45 -5.03
CA GLU A 160 -7.59 4.25 -5.91
C GLU A 160 -8.39 3.06 -5.43
N VAL A 161 -9.69 3.22 -5.24
CA VAL A 161 -10.59 2.16 -4.80
C VAL A 161 -11.62 1.93 -5.87
N ILE A 162 -11.80 0.67 -6.26
CA ILE A 162 -12.78 0.25 -7.26
C ILE A 162 -13.80 -0.64 -6.57
N GLU A 163 -15.07 -0.20 -6.56
CA GLU A 163 -16.17 -0.98 -6.01
C GLU A 163 -16.60 -2.06 -7.00
N LYS A 164 -16.47 -3.31 -6.60
CA LYS A 164 -16.92 -4.50 -7.36
C LYS A 164 -18.13 -5.11 -6.67
N LYS A 165 -19.32 -4.78 -7.12
CA LYS A 165 -20.59 -5.23 -6.52
C LYS A 165 -20.85 -6.74 -6.56
N ASN A 166 -20.13 -7.48 -7.38
CA ASN A 166 -20.32 -8.92 -7.57
C ASN A 166 -19.22 -9.76 -6.90
N ASP A 167 -18.40 -9.15 -6.05
CA ASP A 167 -17.39 -9.88 -5.30
C ASP A 167 -18.06 -10.43 -4.03
N GLU A 168 -18.16 -11.75 -3.92
CA GLU A 168 -18.75 -12.43 -2.76
C GLU A 168 -17.88 -12.31 -1.51
N THR A 169 -16.64 -11.79 -1.66
CA THR A 169 -15.73 -11.58 -0.54
C THR A 169 -16.08 -10.29 0.19
N SER A 170 -16.22 -10.35 1.51
CA SER A 170 -16.38 -9.17 2.35
C SER A 170 -15.09 -8.37 2.52
N ASP A 171 -13.95 -8.95 2.16
CA ASP A 171 -12.63 -8.39 2.37
C ASP A 171 -12.17 -7.53 1.19
N ASP A 172 -11.54 -6.41 1.51
CA ASP A 172 -10.84 -5.62 0.51
C ASP A 172 -9.58 -6.35 0.02
N SER A 173 -9.21 -6.13 -1.24
CA SER A 173 -8.03 -6.75 -1.83
C SER A 173 -7.16 -5.74 -2.59
N LEU A 174 -5.85 -5.83 -2.44
CA LEU A 174 -4.91 -5.08 -3.26
C LEU A 174 -4.88 -5.68 -4.66
N TRP A 175 -5.16 -4.86 -5.67
CA TRP A 175 -5.19 -5.30 -7.06
C TRP A 175 -3.87 -5.02 -7.77
N GLY A 176 -3.25 -3.86 -7.53
CA GLY A 176 -2.03 -3.51 -8.23
C GLY A 176 -1.40 -2.18 -7.78
N LEU A 177 -0.24 -1.91 -8.35
CA LEU A 177 0.53 -0.70 -8.14
C LEU A 177 0.76 0.01 -9.47
N CYS A 178 0.57 1.31 -9.51
CA CYS A 178 0.89 2.14 -10.67
C CYS A 178 2.17 2.94 -10.40
N TRP A 179 3.14 2.77 -11.26
CA TRP A 179 4.43 3.42 -11.17
C TRP A 179 4.57 4.54 -12.19
N GLU A 180 4.92 5.72 -11.73
CA GLU A 180 5.26 6.82 -12.63
C GLU A 180 6.69 6.62 -13.14
N VAL A 181 6.84 6.76 -14.44
CA VAL A 181 8.14 6.72 -15.13
C VAL A 181 8.34 8.02 -15.90
N LYS A 182 9.60 8.43 -16.11
CA LYS A 182 9.93 9.66 -16.84
C LYS A 182 9.65 9.52 -18.35
N ASP A 183 9.90 8.35 -18.91
CA ASP A 183 9.76 8.05 -20.33
C ASP A 183 9.20 6.63 -20.50
N ILE A 184 7.92 6.54 -20.84
CA ILE A 184 7.24 5.24 -20.97
C ILE A 184 7.77 4.43 -22.16
N GLY A 185 8.17 5.09 -23.25
CA GLY A 185 8.71 4.39 -24.42
C GLY A 185 10.07 3.74 -24.13
N LYS A 186 10.96 4.44 -23.42
CA LYS A 186 12.23 3.88 -22.97
C LYS A 186 12.03 2.79 -21.93
N THR A 187 11.07 2.97 -21.02
CA THR A 187 10.72 1.96 -20.01
C THR A 187 10.17 0.70 -20.67
N HIS A 188 9.27 0.81 -21.63
CA HIS A 188 8.73 -0.32 -22.39
C HIS A 188 9.85 -1.13 -23.09
N LYS A 189 10.73 -0.43 -23.82
CA LYS A 189 11.88 -1.07 -24.49
C LYS A 189 12.81 -1.80 -23.50
N ARG A 190 13.07 -1.19 -22.33
CA ARG A 190 13.89 -1.82 -21.30
C ARG A 190 13.24 -3.08 -20.76
N LEU A 191 11.94 -3.03 -20.40
CA LEU A 191 11.22 -4.16 -19.85
C LEU A 191 11.19 -5.34 -20.83
N LEU A 192 10.92 -5.08 -22.11
CA LEU A 192 10.97 -6.10 -23.15
C LEU A 192 12.38 -6.72 -23.27
N LYS A 193 13.43 -5.89 -23.24
CA LYS A 193 14.83 -6.37 -23.28
C LYS A 193 15.19 -7.25 -22.09
N GLU A 194 14.63 -6.97 -20.92
CA GLU A 194 14.82 -7.74 -19.69
C GLU A 194 13.90 -8.96 -19.59
N GLY A 195 13.12 -9.24 -20.63
CA GLY A 195 12.21 -10.39 -20.67
C GLY A 195 10.96 -10.24 -19.81
N VAL A 196 10.64 -9.02 -19.36
CA VAL A 196 9.41 -8.75 -18.59
C VAL A 196 8.23 -8.73 -19.56
N LYS A 197 7.20 -9.51 -19.22
CA LYS A 197 5.95 -9.55 -19.99
C LYS A 197 5.17 -8.26 -19.75
N VAL A 198 5.02 -7.45 -20.78
CA VAL A 198 4.28 -6.16 -20.73
C VAL A 198 3.38 -6.01 -21.93
N SER A 199 2.29 -5.24 -21.76
CA SER A 199 1.40 -4.88 -22.87
C SER A 199 2.04 -3.82 -23.78
N GLU A 200 1.44 -3.61 -24.97
CA GLU A 200 1.69 -2.41 -25.75
C GLU A 200 1.31 -1.15 -24.96
N ILE A 201 1.95 -0.02 -25.32
CA ILE A 201 1.62 1.27 -24.72
C ILE A 201 0.21 1.69 -25.15
N LYS A 202 -0.65 1.94 -24.18
CA LYS A 202 -2.03 2.39 -24.40
C LYS A 202 -2.14 3.88 -24.10
N ASN A 203 -2.85 4.60 -24.97
CA ASN A 203 -3.16 5.99 -24.74
C ASN A 203 -4.21 6.13 -23.65
N GLY A 204 -3.88 6.84 -22.58
CA GLY A 204 -4.81 7.16 -21.51
C GLY A 204 -5.24 8.64 -21.58
N ILE A 205 -6.30 8.97 -20.83
CA ILE A 205 -6.84 10.36 -20.79
C ILE A 205 -5.82 11.34 -20.21
N LYS A 206 -5.08 10.95 -19.18
CA LYS A 206 -4.11 11.80 -18.48
C LYS A 206 -2.66 11.46 -18.80
N ALA A 207 -2.38 10.20 -19.02
CA ALA A 207 -1.05 9.69 -19.34
C ALA A 207 -1.15 8.37 -20.09
N ASN A 208 -0.13 8.06 -20.88
CA ASN A 208 0.00 6.76 -21.49
C ASN A 208 0.36 5.69 -20.45
N THR A 209 -0.13 4.48 -20.62
CA THR A 209 0.04 3.38 -19.68
C THR A 209 0.50 2.11 -20.38
N LEU A 210 1.16 1.23 -19.63
CA LEU A 210 1.43 -0.18 -19.99
C LEU A 210 1.19 -1.06 -18.75
N VAL A 211 0.86 -2.33 -18.96
CA VAL A 211 0.57 -3.31 -17.92
C VAL A 211 1.36 -4.57 -18.19
#